data_e990f5f93b0bbc38f74fffe466871f55
#
_entry.id   e990f5f93b0bbc38f74fffe466871f55
#
_cell.length_a   1.000
_cell.length_b   1.000
_cell.length_c   1.000
_cell.angle_alpha   90.00
_cell.angle_beta   90.00
_cell.angle_gamma   90.00
#
_symmetry.space_group_name_H-M   'P 1'
#
loop_
_entity.id
_entity.type
_entity.pdbx_description
1 polymer ?
#
loop_
_entity_poly.entity_id
_entity_poly.type
_entity_poly.pdbx_seq_one_letter_code
_entity_poly.pdbx_strand_id
1 'polypeptide(L)'
;QRQMCIRDSFIRDIDSTLIPFKSSINNNLDEVTLDFDVKPQDDYSIYILPNAIIDHRGGTNDTLGFRTRSQSLEDYGNVYLNVIRDSESQYILQMVNSNNEIVRKYNSINSDGIYNFELVKPGKYIFRMIRDNNRNKEWDTGNYLKKIQPEEVYYSNFELEIRANWDFNETFNLNEGKIDSIQSN
;
A
#
# COMPACT_ATOMS: atom_id res chain seq x y z
N GLN A 1 27.77 0.72 -13.72
CA GLN A 1 26.65 0.22 -12.92
C GLN A 1 27.10 -1.05 -12.21
N ARG A 2 27.38 -0.98 -10.91
CA ARG A 2 27.66 -2.17 -10.11
C ARG A 2 26.30 -2.66 -9.58
N GLN A 3 25.89 -3.78 -10.10
CA GLN A 3 24.69 -4.46 -9.72
C GLN A 3 24.94 -5.11 -8.36
N MET A 4 24.24 -4.67 -7.32
CA MET A 4 24.20 -5.33 -6.03
C MET A 4 23.47 -6.67 -6.23
N CYS A 5 24.22 -7.77 -6.22
CA CYS A 5 23.65 -9.11 -6.40
C CYS A 5 23.52 -9.77 -5.03
N ILE A 6 22.32 -10.06 -4.60
CA ILE A 6 22.06 -10.95 -3.44
C ILE A 6 22.13 -12.39 -3.97
N ARG A 7 23.34 -12.97 -4.01
CA ARG A 7 23.52 -14.31 -4.56
C ARG A 7 23.45 -15.43 -3.52
N ASP A 8 23.78 -15.12 -2.27
CA ASP A 8 23.99 -16.14 -1.25
C ASP A 8 23.07 -15.87 -0.04
N SER A 9 21.76 -15.85 -0.29
CA SER A 9 20.75 -15.66 0.73
C SER A 9 19.71 -16.75 0.62
N PHE A 10 19.08 -17.12 1.73
CA PHE A 10 18.02 -18.10 1.72
C PHE A 10 16.96 -17.77 2.77
N ILE A 11 15.74 -18.20 2.50
CA ILE A 11 14.59 -18.11 3.39
C ILE A 11 14.15 -19.53 3.72
N ARG A 12 13.87 -19.80 4.98
CA ARG A 12 13.32 -21.07 5.46
C ARG A 12 12.02 -20.83 6.23
N ASP A 13 11.06 -21.73 6.04
CA ASP A 13 9.86 -21.81 6.87
C ASP A 13 10.15 -22.54 8.20
N ILE A 14 9.10 -22.74 9.01
CA ILE A 14 9.20 -23.42 10.31
C ILE A 14 9.73 -24.87 10.17
N ASP A 15 9.42 -25.54 9.08
CA ASP A 15 9.89 -26.91 8.77
C ASP A 15 11.29 -26.94 8.17
N SER A 16 11.99 -25.82 8.15
CA SER A 16 13.32 -25.65 7.53
C SER A 16 13.34 -25.85 6.01
N THR A 17 12.19 -25.78 5.36
CA THR A 17 12.07 -25.87 3.89
C THR A 17 12.56 -24.55 3.28
N LEU A 18 13.34 -24.65 2.20
CA LEU A 18 13.80 -23.49 1.45
C LEU A 18 12.65 -22.88 0.65
N ILE A 19 12.42 -21.58 0.86
CA ILE A 19 11.41 -20.81 0.15
C ILE A 19 12.09 -20.02 -0.97
N PRO A 20 11.63 -20.17 -2.22
CA PRO A 20 12.10 -19.34 -3.33
C PRO A 20 11.68 -17.88 -3.14
N PHE A 21 12.55 -16.95 -3.46
CA PHE A 21 12.28 -15.53 -3.35
C PHE A 21 12.88 -14.75 -4.52
N LYS A 22 12.35 -13.55 -4.74
CA LYS A 22 12.93 -12.53 -5.62
C LYS A 22 13.48 -11.40 -4.77
N SER A 23 14.60 -10.83 -5.19
CA SER A 23 15.17 -9.66 -4.55
C SER A 23 15.18 -8.47 -5.51
N SER A 24 14.88 -7.31 -4.99
CA SER A 24 14.97 -6.05 -5.72
C SER A 24 15.56 -4.96 -4.83
N ILE A 25 16.09 -3.93 -5.44
CA ILE A 25 16.69 -2.78 -4.75
C ILE A 25 15.97 -1.54 -5.27
N ASN A 26 15.65 -0.62 -4.37
CA ASN A 26 15.04 0.63 -4.74
C ASN A 26 15.99 1.56 -5.55
N ASN A 27 15.45 2.62 -6.14
CA ASN A 27 16.23 3.55 -6.97
C ASN A 27 17.30 4.32 -6.19
N ASN A 28 17.13 4.49 -4.89
CA ASN A 28 18.07 5.18 -4.00
C ASN A 28 19.22 4.28 -3.55
N LEU A 29 19.15 2.98 -3.80
CA LEU A 29 20.13 1.95 -3.41
C LEU A 29 20.32 1.82 -1.88
N ASP A 30 19.30 2.14 -1.09
CA ASP A 30 19.33 2.11 0.38
C ASP A 30 18.36 1.06 0.97
N GLU A 31 17.52 0.44 0.13
CA GLU A 31 16.54 -0.56 0.54
C GLU A 31 16.59 -1.81 -0.34
N VAL A 32 16.61 -2.96 0.30
CA VAL A 32 16.51 -4.27 -0.35
C VAL A 32 15.16 -4.89 0.00
N THR A 33 14.37 -5.18 -1.02
CA THR A 33 13.08 -5.89 -0.87
C THR A 33 13.26 -7.35 -1.24
N LEU A 34 12.78 -8.25 -0.37
CA LEU A 34 12.67 -9.68 -0.63
C LEU A 34 11.19 -10.02 -0.80
N ASP A 35 10.84 -10.56 -1.95
CA ASP A 35 9.47 -10.95 -2.31
C ASP A 35 9.38 -12.48 -2.38
N PHE A 36 8.52 -13.07 -1.55
CA PHE A 36 8.33 -14.52 -1.45
C PHE A 36 6.91 -14.87 -1.00
N ASP A 37 6.50 -16.10 -1.31
CA ASP A 37 5.18 -16.60 -0.96
C ASP A 37 5.11 -16.90 0.54
N VAL A 38 4.12 -16.30 1.22
CA VAL A 38 3.92 -16.41 2.66
C VAL A 38 2.66 -17.22 2.95
N LYS A 39 2.80 -18.27 3.79
CA LYS A 39 1.65 -19.00 4.34
C LYS A 39 1.17 -18.32 5.62
N PRO A 40 -0.13 -18.34 5.92
CA PRO A 40 -0.64 -17.84 7.20
C PRO A 40 -0.09 -18.62 8.39
N GLN A 41 0.16 -17.95 9.49
CA GLN A 41 0.61 -18.53 10.77
C GLN A 41 1.93 -19.30 10.69
N ASP A 42 2.81 -18.93 9.78
CA ASP A 42 4.10 -19.59 9.58
C ASP A 42 5.26 -18.70 10.06
N ASP A 43 6.36 -19.35 10.48
CA ASP A 43 7.57 -18.66 10.93
C ASP A 43 8.64 -18.74 9.84
N TYR A 44 9.25 -17.60 9.53
CA TYR A 44 10.28 -17.49 8.51
C TYR A 44 11.60 -17.06 9.10
N SER A 45 12.66 -17.75 8.72
CA SER A 45 14.04 -17.39 9.02
C SER A 45 14.73 -16.96 7.73
N ILE A 46 15.17 -15.70 7.68
CA ILE A 46 15.84 -15.11 6.53
C ILE A 46 17.31 -14.97 6.87
N TYR A 47 18.19 -15.51 6.04
CA TYR A 47 19.63 -15.43 6.18
C TYR A 47 20.25 -14.76 4.97
N ILE A 48 21.01 -13.70 5.20
CA ILE A 48 21.84 -13.04 4.20
C ILE A 48 23.28 -13.38 4.56
N LEU A 49 23.95 -14.16 3.70
CA LEU A 49 25.30 -14.64 3.94
C LEU A 49 26.35 -13.52 3.76
N PRO A 50 27.58 -13.70 4.26
CA PRO A 50 28.64 -12.71 4.11
C PRO A 50 28.92 -12.41 2.62
N ASN A 51 29.20 -11.15 2.31
CA ASN A 51 29.45 -10.65 0.96
C ASN A 51 28.25 -10.72 -0.01
N ALA A 52 27.04 -11.00 0.46
CA ALA A 52 25.84 -11.00 -0.37
C ALA A 52 25.42 -9.57 -0.77
N ILE A 53 25.72 -8.58 0.08
CA ILE A 53 25.45 -7.15 -0.16
C ILE A 53 26.80 -6.44 -0.24
N ILE A 54 27.00 -5.66 -1.32
CA ILE A 54 28.22 -4.86 -1.51
C ILE A 54 27.80 -3.39 -1.63
N ASP A 55 28.29 -2.56 -0.76
CA ASP A 55 28.03 -1.12 -0.81
C ASP A 55 28.80 -0.41 -1.93
N HIS A 56 28.52 0.89 -2.13
CA HIS A 56 29.16 1.70 -3.18
C HIS A 56 30.67 1.93 -2.95
N ARG A 57 31.17 1.66 -1.73
CA ARG A 57 32.58 1.78 -1.35
C ARG A 57 33.32 0.44 -1.38
N GLY A 58 32.60 -0.65 -1.66
CA GLY A 58 33.12 -2.01 -1.68
C GLY A 58 33.10 -2.69 -0.31
N GLY A 59 32.44 -2.09 0.68
CA GLY A 59 32.16 -2.73 1.96
C GLY A 59 31.13 -3.83 1.79
N THR A 60 31.27 -4.93 2.55
CA THR A 60 30.40 -6.08 2.49
C THR A 60 29.74 -6.34 3.84
N ASN A 61 28.59 -7.04 3.80
CA ASN A 61 27.91 -7.46 5.03
C ASN A 61 28.57 -8.72 5.63
N ASP A 62 28.44 -8.84 6.93
CA ASP A 62 28.55 -10.10 7.67
C ASP A 62 27.26 -10.92 7.53
N THR A 63 27.20 -12.10 8.15
CA THR A 63 25.95 -12.87 8.21
C THR A 63 24.86 -12.09 8.94
N LEU A 64 23.75 -11.82 8.24
CA LEU A 64 22.56 -11.21 8.83
C LEU A 64 21.46 -12.27 8.93
N GLY A 65 20.85 -12.37 10.10
CA GLY A 65 19.73 -13.28 10.35
C GLY A 65 18.52 -12.51 10.87
N PHE A 66 17.37 -12.73 10.23
CA PHE A 66 16.09 -12.15 10.63
C PHE A 66 15.08 -13.27 10.85
N ARG A 67 14.20 -13.08 11.82
CA ARG A 67 13.04 -13.95 12.03
C ARG A 67 11.78 -13.11 11.96
N THR A 68 10.78 -13.61 11.25
CA THR A 68 9.47 -12.99 11.15
C THR A 68 8.40 -14.08 11.18
N ARG A 69 7.21 -13.70 11.62
CA ARG A 69 6.05 -14.57 11.64
C ARG A 69 4.91 -13.93 10.86
N SER A 70 4.26 -14.73 10.03
CA SER A 70 3.02 -14.32 9.36
C SER A 70 1.83 -14.42 10.32
N GLN A 71 0.89 -13.53 10.17
CA GLN A 71 -0.34 -13.51 10.95
C GLN A 71 -1.39 -14.48 10.34
N SER A 72 -2.39 -14.83 11.13
CA SER A 72 -3.56 -15.55 10.62
C SER A 72 -4.37 -14.67 9.66
N LEU A 73 -5.05 -15.28 8.69
CA LEU A 73 -6.03 -14.56 7.87
C LEU A 73 -7.20 -14.04 8.71
N GLU A 74 -7.53 -14.73 9.81
CA GLU A 74 -8.56 -14.33 10.75
C GLU A 74 -8.22 -13.08 11.56
N ASP A 75 -6.94 -12.66 11.57
CA ASP A 75 -6.51 -11.41 12.24
C ASP A 75 -6.84 -10.16 11.41
N TYR A 76 -7.35 -10.33 10.20
CA TYR A 76 -7.68 -9.26 9.26
C TYR A 76 -9.17 -9.20 8.96
N GLY A 77 -9.65 -8.03 8.54
CA GLY A 77 -10.97 -7.85 7.98
C GLY A 77 -10.91 -7.55 6.48
N ASN A 78 -12.05 -7.66 5.81
CA ASN A 78 -12.19 -7.30 4.41
C ASN A 78 -13.22 -6.18 4.24
N VAL A 79 -13.01 -5.32 3.24
CA VAL A 79 -13.96 -4.26 2.90
C VAL A 79 -14.29 -4.35 1.42
N TYR A 80 -15.58 -4.41 1.13
CA TYR A 80 -16.15 -4.36 -0.21
C TYR A 80 -16.81 -2.99 -0.37
N LEU A 81 -16.09 -2.06 -0.99
CA LEU A 81 -16.55 -0.68 -1.15
C LEU A 81 -17.21 -0.51 -2.51
N ASN A 82 -18.52 -0.30 -2.51
CA ASN A 82 -19.26 0.09 -3.70
C ASN A 82 -19.04 1.59 -3.97
N VAL A 83 -18.41 1.93 -5.08
CA VAL A 83 -18.13 3.31 -5.47
C VAL A 83 -19.10 3.74 -6.54
N ILE A 84 -19.78 4.88 -6.30
CA ILE A 84 -20.64 5.57 -7.25
C ILE A 84 -20.01 6.94 -7.53
N ARG A 85 -19.61 7.19 -8.78
CA ARG A 85 -18.96 8.42 -9.18
C ARG A 85 -19.97 9.49 -9.62
N ASP A 86 -19.53 10.73 -9.58
CA ASP A 86 -20.33 11.89 -10.03
C ASP A 86 -20.14 12.20 -11.53
N SER A 87 -19.10 11.65 -12.14
CA SER A 87 -18.73 11.90 -13.55
C SER A 87 -17.93 10.76 -14.16
N GLU A 88 -17.66 10.84 -15.47
CA GLU A 88 -16.79 9.91 -16.18
C GLU A 88 -15.28 10.20 -16.02
N SER A 89 -14.93 11.12 -15.12
CA SER A 89 -13.52 11.41 -14.80
C SER A 89 -12.80 10.19 -14.23
N GLN A 90 -11.49 10.19 -14.34
CA GLN A 90 -10.65 9.23 -13.64
C GLN A 90 -10.46 9.64 -12.19
N TYR A 91 -10.48 8.67 -11.29
CA TYR A 91 -10.27 8.90 -9.86
C TYR A 91 -9.18 8.00 -9.31
N ILE A 92 -8.55 8.47 -8.23
CA ILE A 92 -7.68 7.69 -7.37
C ILE A 92 -8.46 7.40 -6.09
N LEU A 93 -8.64 6.14 -5.71
CA LEU A 93 -9.28 5.77 -4.45
C LEU A 93 -8.20 5.39 -3.43
N GLN A 94 -8.28 5.95 -2.25
CA GLN A 94 -7.36 5.69 -1.15
C GLN A 94 -8.13 5.34 0.12
N MET A 95 -7.65 4.31 0.82
CA MET A 95 -8.01 4.02 2.19
C MET A 95 -6.91 4.58 3.09
N VAL A 96 -7.26 5.43 4.05
CA VAL A 96 -6.30 6.05 4.96
C VAL A 96 -6.65 5.72 6.40
N ASN A 97 -5.63 5.58 7.24
CA ASN A 97 -5.77 5.34 8.67
C ASN A 97 -5.98 6.65 9.45
N SER A 98 -6.12 6.55 10.77
CA SER A 98 -6.30 7.69 11.67
C SER A 98 -5.11 8.68 11.68
N ASN A 99 -3.93 8.25 11.23
CA ASN A 99 -2.75 9.10 11.07
C ASN A 99 -2.68 9.76 9.69
N ASN A 100 -3.72 9.60 8.86
CA ASN A 100 -3.78 10.06 7.48
C ASN A 100 -2.75 9.39 6.54
N GLU A 101 -2.25 8.20 6.91
CA GLU A 101 -1.35 7.40 6.09
C GLU A 101 -2.15 6.52 5.11
N ILE A 102 -1.69 6.43 3.88
CA ILE A 102 -2.32 5.60 2.85
C ILE A 102 -2.02 4.13 3.12
N VAL A 103 -3.04 3.36 3.44
CA VAL A 103 -2.92 1.92 3.70
C VAL A 103 -3.11 1.09 2.44
N ARG A 104 -4.05 1.49 1.59
CA ARG A 104 -4.34 0.87 0.29
C ARG A 104 -4.72 1.93 -0.73
N LYS A 105 -4.40 1.69 -2.00
CA LYS A 105 -4.64 2.64 -3.08
C LYS A 105 -5.04 1.91 -4.38
N TYR A 106 -6.09 2.39 -5.03
CA TYR A 106 -6.38 2.12 -6.43
C TYR A 106 -6.00 3.35 -7.25
N ASN A 107 -5.06 3.19 -8.17
CA ASN A 107 -4.47 4.31 -8.93
C ASN A 107 -5.35 4.82 -10.07
N SER A 108 -6.37 4.07 -10.46
CA SER A 108 -7.22 4.44 -11.58
C SER A 108 -8.59 3.80 -11.42
N ILE A 109 -9.58 4.61 -11.05
CA ILE A 109 -10.99 4.24 -11.03
C ILE A 109 -11.68 4.99 -12.16
N ASN A 110 -12.20 4.24 -13.13
CA ASN A 110 -12.85 4.75 -14.33
C ASN A 110 -14.25 4.17 -14.56
N SER A 111 -14.76 3.38 -13.61
CA SER A 111 -16.11 2.82 -13.61
C SER A 111 -16.69 2.78 -12.21
N ASP A 112 -18.01 2.82 -12.09
CA ASP A 112 -18.69 2.45 -10.87
C ASP A 112 -18.52 0.97 -10.60
N GLY A 113 -18.55 0.55 -9.34
CA GLY A 113 -18.42 -0.84 -8.99
C GLY A 113 -17.87 -1.09 -7.60
N ILE A 114 -17.64 -2.37 -7.30
CA ILE A 114 -17.12 -2.80 -6.00
C ILE A 114 -15.61 -2.89 -6.08
N TYR A 115 -14.94 -2.24 -5.14
CA TYR A 115 -13.49 -2.25 -4.94
C TYR A 115 -13.17 -2.99 -3.64
N ASN A 116 -12.38 -4.05 -3.73
CA ASN A 116 -12.10 -4.96 -2.63
C ASN A 116 -10.83 -4.56 -1.91
N PHE A 117 -10.92 -4.36 -0.61
CA PHE A 117 -9.77 -4.17 0.27
C PHE A 117 -9.69 -5.38 1.19
N GLU A 118 -8.87 -6.34 0.82
CA GLU A 118 -8.70 -7.59 1.53
C GLU A 118 -7.52 -7.52 2.50
N LEU A 119 -7.59 -8.33 3.57
CA LEU A 119 -6.53 -8.45 4.57
C LEU A 119 -6.12 -7.10 5.17
N VAL A 120 -7.11 -6.32 5.56
CA VAL A 120 -6.89 -5.04 6.24
C VAL A 120 -6.77 -5.29 7.75
N LYS A 121 -5.75 -4.71 8.37
CA LYS A 121 -5.58 -4.80 9.83
C LYS A 121 -6.75 -4.15 10.55
N PRO A 122 -7.17 -4.66 11.72
CA PRO A 122 -8.14 -3.98 12.56
C PRO A 122 -7.73 -2.55 12.88
N GLY A 123 -8.69 -1.63 12.82
CA GLY A 123 -8.43 -0.20 13.02
C GLY A 123 -9.49 0.68 12.39
N LYS A 124 -9.30 1.98 12.51
CA LYS A 124 -10.20 3.01 11.97
C LYS A 124 -9.66 3.55 10.67
N TYR A 125 -10.54 3.62 9.68
CA TYR A 125 -10.19 4.02 8.33
C TYR A 125 -11.25 4.94 7.75
N ILE A 126 -10.81 5.85 6.89
CA ILE A 126 -11.67 6.64 6.01
C ILE A 126 -11.26 6.41 4.57
N PHE A 127 -12.20 6.65 3.65
CA PHE A 127 -11.92 6.60 2.23
C PHE A 127 -11.87 8.01 1.65
N ARG A 128 -10.97 8.22 0.72
CA ARG A 128 -10.94 9.44 -0.09
C ARG A 128 -10.77 9.12 -1.56
N MET A 129 -11.44 9.90 -2.40
CA MET A 129 -11.29 9.86 -3.84
C MET A 129 -10.73 11.19 -4.34
N ILE A 130 -9.74 11.13 -5.20
CA ILE A 130 -9.09 12.28 -5.82
C ILE A 130 -9.47 12.26 -7.29
N ARG A 131 -10.01 13.37 -7.82
CA ARG A 131 -10.29 13.51 -9.24
C ARG A 131 -8.98 13.76 -9.99
N ASP A 132 -8.45 12.74 -10.65
CA ASP A 132 -7.20 12.78 -11.39
C ASP A 132 -7.46 13.36 -12.80
N ASN A 133 -7.33 14.68 -12.93
CA ASN A 133 -7.66 15.41 -14.15
C ASN A 133 -6.64 15.20 -15.27
N ASN A 134 -5.37 15.01 -14.93
CA ASN A 134 -4.28 14.85 -15.89
C ASN A 134 -3.86 13.40 -16.09
N ARG A 135 -4.47 12.48 -15.33
CA ARG A 135 -4.26 11.02 -15.39
C ARG A 135 -2.83 10.59 -15.06
N ASN A 136 -2.16 11.34 -14.16
CA ASN A 136 -0.80 11.01 -13.71
C ASN A 136 -0.79 10.00 -12.55
N LYS A 137 -1.96 9.68 -11.94
CA LYS A 137 -2.15 8.75 -10.81
C LYS A 137 -1.58 9.26 -9.49
N GLU A 138 -1.37 10.55 -9.41
CA GLU A 138 -0.90 11.26 -8.23
C GLU A 138 -1.81 12.47 -7.97
N TRP A 139 -1.86 12.93 -6.74
CA TRP A 139 -2.59 14.15 -6.40
C TRP A 139 -1.75 15.39 -6.70
N ASP A 140 -2.30 16.31 -7.47
CA ASP A 140 -1.65 17.57 -7.82
C ASP A 140 -2.11 18.72 -6.92
N THR A 141 -1.15 19.35 -6.26
CA THR A 141 -1.40 20.47 -5.33
C THR A 141 -1.81 21.77 -6.01
N GLY A 142 -1.84 21.81 -7.33
CA GLY A 142 -2.06 23.02 -8.11
C GLY A 142 -0.82 23.92 -8.20
N ASN A 143 -0.97 25.07 -8.86
CA ASN A 143 0.13 26.02 -9.05
C ASN A 143 -0.41 27.46 -9.03
N TYR A 144 -0.08 28.20 -7.96
CA TYR A 144 -0.55 29.56 -7.78
C TYR A 144 -0.14 30.52 -8.91
N LEU A 145 1.11 30.42 -9.37
CA LEU A 145 1.66 31.28 -10.43
C LEU A 145 1.00 31.02 -11.78
N LYS A 146 0.61 29.78 -12.04
CA LYS A 146 -0.08 29.35 -13.25
C LYS A 146 -1.62 29.42 -13.12
N LYS A 147 -2.13 29.83 -11.96
CA LYS A 147 -3.57 29.83 -11.62
C LYS A 147 -4.24 28.46 -11.84
N ILE A 148 -3.51 27.39 -11.58
CA ILE A 148 -4.02 26.02 -11.64
C ILE A 148 -4.50 25.66 -10.24
N GLN A 149 -5.77 25.27 -10.10
CA GLN A 149 -6.35 24.78 -8.84
C GLN A 149 -5.81 23.39 -8.51
N PRO A 150 -5.73 23.01 -7.21
CA PRO A 150 -5.43 21.64 -6.82
C PRO A 150 -6.54 20.70 -7.29
N GLU A 151 -6.21 19.45 -7.44
CA GLU A 151 -7.19 18.40 -7.74
C GLU A 151 -8.16 18.19 -6.59
N GLU A 152 -9.44 17.98 -6.93
CA GLU A 152 -10.51 17.83 -5.97
C GLU A 152 -10.40 16.54 -5.20
N VAL A 153 -10.54 16.60 -3.88
CA VAL A 153 -10.50 15.48 -2.96
C VAL A 153 -11.85 15.33 -2.28
N TYR A 154 -12.46 14.17 -2.39
CA TYR A 154 -13.72 13.80 -1.76
C TYR A 154 -13.44 12.81 -0.65
N TYR A 155 -14.05 13.02 0.52
CA TYR A 155 -13.93 12.09 1.66
C TYR A 155 -15.24 11.34 1.87
N SER A 156 -15.14 10.09 2.34
CA SER A 156 -16.32 9.36 2.79
C SER A 156 -16.98 10.09 3.97
N ASN A 157 -18.30 10.06 4.03
CA ASN A 157 -19.09 10.63 5.13
C ASN A 157 -19.16 9.70 6.36
N PHE A 158 -18.41 8.59 6.32
CA PHE A 158 -18.31 7.60 7.38
C PHE A 158 -16.85 7.25 7.69
N GLU A 159 -16.58 6.90 8.94
CA GLU A 159 -15.37 6.24 9.40
C GLU A 159 -15.70 4.76 9.61
N LEU A 160 -14.87 3.88 9.06
CA LEU A 160 -15.04 2.44 9.17
C LEU A 160 -14.11 1.88 10.24
N GLU A 161 -14.67 1.27 11.29
CA GLU A 161 -13.90 0.52 12.28
C GLU A 161 -13.81 -0.95 11.88
N ILE A 162 -12.71 -1.31 11.23
CA ILE A 162 -12.47 -2.69 10.78
C ILE A 162 -12.12 -3.56 11.97
N ARG A 163 -12.77 -4.73 12.04
CA ARG A 163 -12.54 -5.77 13.03
C ARG A 163 -12.01 -7.02 12.35
N ALA A 164 -11.22 -7.78 13.11
CA ALA A 164 -10.67 -9.06 12.68
C ALA A 164 -11.80 -10.04 12.32
N ASN A 165 -11.61 -10.81 11.26
CA ASN A 165 -12.53 -11.83 10.75
C ASN A 165 -13.95 -11.31 10.41
N TRP A 166 -14.04 -10.02 9.99
CA TRP A 166 -15.29 -9.41 9.56
C TRP A 166 -15.19 -8.90 8.12
N ASP A 167 -16.30 -9.06 7.40
CA ASP A 167 -16.51 -8.49 6.07
C ASP A 167 -17.42 -7.28 6.16
N PHE A 168 -16.99 -6.15 5.64
CA PHE A 168 -17.71 -4.89 5.62
C PHE A 168 -18.15 -4.57 4.20
N ASN A 169 -19.41 -4.16 4.06
CA ASN A 169 -19.98 -3.70 2.80
C ASN A 169 -20.44 -2.27 2.97
N GLU A 170 -19.77 -1.33 2.29
CA GLU A 170 -20.05 0.11 2.38
C GLU A 170 -20.22 0.71 0.99
N THR A 171 -20.89 1.86 0.93
CA THR A 171 -21.06 2.62 -0.33
C THR A 171 -20.47 4.00 -0.19
N PHE A 172 -19.58 4.35 -1.11
CA PHE A 172 -19.03 5.69 -1.26
C PHE A 172 -19.64 6.35 -2.50
N ASN A 173 -20.65 7.18 -2.27
CA ASN A 173 -21.37 7.90 -3.33
C ASN A 173 -20.88 9.34 -3.43
N LEU A 174 -20.18 9.71 -4.50
CA LEU A 174 -19.67 11.07 -4.69
C LEU A 174 -20.78 12.10 -4.90
N ASN A 175 -21.96 11.70 -5.36
CA ASN A 175 -23.10 12.60 -5.51
C ASN A 175 -23.67 13.07 -4.17
N GLU A 176 -23.40 12.35 -3.09
CA GLU A 176 -23.85 12.66 -1.73
C GLU A 176 -22.73 13.24 -0.86
N GLY A 177 -21.47 13.19 -1.33
CA GLY A 177 -20.28 13.66 -0.60
C GLY A 177 -20.25 15.19 -0.55
N LYS A 178 -20.10 15.76 0.66
CA LYS A 178 -19.78 17.18 0.82
C LYS A 178 -18.35 17.39 0.31
N ILE A 179 -18.19 18.35 -0.60
CA ILE A 179 -16.89 18.94 -0.92
C ILE A 179 -16.48 19.74 0.31
N ASP A 180 -15.58 19.24 1.13
CA ASP A 180 -14.85 20.08 2.06
C ASP A 180 -13.85 20.89 1.23
N SER A 181 -14.36 21.97 0.62
CA SER A 181 -13.49 23.02 0.11
C SER A 181 -12.76 23.59 1.32
N ILE A 182 -11.46 23.35 1.39
CA ILE A 182 -10.56 24.07 2.29
C ILE A 182 -10.74 25.55 1.96
N GLN A 183 -11.56 26.23 2.75
CA GLN A 183 -11.60 27.70 2.73
C GLN A 183 -10.23 28.16 3.25
N SER A 184 -9.40 28.60 2.32
CA SER A 184 -8.22 29.40 2.64
C SER A 184 -8.67 30.71 3.29
N ASN A 185 -8.42 30.83 4.58
CA ASN A 185 -8.31 32.12 5.24
C ASN A 185 -6.93 32.73 5.03
#